data_d486eade4dde8cae3ec0fe7c3d25bcd8
#
_entry.id   d486eade4dde8cae3ec0fe7c3d25bcd8
#
_cell.length_a   1.000
_cell.length_b   1.000
_cell.length_c   1.000
_cell.angle_alpha   90.00
_cell.angle_beta   90.00
_cell.angle_gamma   90.00
#
_symmetry.space_group_name_H-M   'P 1'
#
loop_
_entity.id
_entity.type
_entity.pdbx_description
1 polymer ?
#
loop_
_entity_poly.entity_id
_entity_poly.type
_entity_poly.pdbx_seq_one_letter_code
_entity_poly.pdbx_strand_id
1 'polypeptide(L)'
;MDKRTKNQESGGAENFSEDACRLMEQDGELSAEEIERLLSDRATVDAAQDLWLMKKAMARKQVTVPDVDEEWKRMQKRMPLPHRRNSWIYGSLIGAAASLLIVVALSLWSRSEEAAMPVVAFQATETPQEVTLETVGKSRVRLGGTSAQAQLDGWGGHVSQTDSTSIVYGAAGRGQEEVERHTLSTPRGMDFRVVLADGTTVWLNAESRLTYPSRFTGGERRVKLEGEAYFAVAKDKDKPFIVETDRMQTRVLGTEFNLQSYGGTASHLTLIHGSVEVKSDRGGDAVRVKPGEDACLEADGTFSLKEIDTDVYVYWKEGYFFFDDTPLGDIMQHIGRWYNVGVVFETPDVMPLRMHYFCERAAGVEAAVEQLNLMQKVKARIKNGVIYIKG
;
A
#
# COMPACT_ATOMS: atom_id res chain seq x y z
N MET A 1 11.53 27.93 49.65
CA MET A 1 10.29 27.34 49.18
C MET A 1 10.17 27.63 47.69
N ASP A 2 10.27 26.80 46.74
CA ASP A 2 10.36 25.35 46.67
C ASP A 2 11.06 24.99 45.37
N LYS A 3 12.15 24.22 45.39
CA LYS A 3 12.93 23.77 44.21
C LYS A 3 12.77 22.25 44.03
N ARG A 4 11.55 21.72 44.19
CA ARG A 4 11.33 20.25 44.21
C ARG A 4 10.33 19.67 43.20
N THR A 5 9.91 20.43 42.17
CA THR A 5 8.86 19.93 41.24
C THR A 5 9.29 19.89 39.78
N LYS A 6 10.60 19.87 39.43
CA LYS A 6 11.04 19.86 38.04
C LYS A 6 11.85 18.62 37.61
N ASN A 7 12.02 17.62 38.47
CA ASN A 7 12.85 16.42 38.17
C ASN A 7 12.06 15.11 38.08
N GLN A 8 10.72 15.13 37.99
CA GLN A 8 9.93 13.89 37.84
C GLN A 8 9.37 13.62 36.46
N GLU A 9 9.43 14.59 35.51
CA GLU A 9 8.92 14.40 34.14
C GLU A 9 9.98 13.97 33.13
N SER A 10 11.29 14.13 33.41
CA SER A 10 12.34 13.65 32.48
C SER A 10 12.76 12.20 32.71
N GLY A 11 12.48 11.62 33.87
CA GLY A 11 12.81 10.23 34.18
C GLY A 11 11.90 9.19 33.53
N GLY A 12 10.71 9.58 33.11
CA GLY A 12 9.74 8.66 32.48
C GLY A 12 10.07 8.31 31.02
N ALA A 13 10.52 9.29 30.25
CA ALA A 13 10.80 9.09 28.82
C ALA A 13 12.12 8.35 28.57
N GLU A 14 13.14 8.54 29.43
CA GLU A 14 14.41 7.80 29.31
C GLU A 14 14.27 6.34 29.72
N ASN A 15 13.48 6.03 30.76
CA ASN A 15 13.19 4.65 31.17
C ASN A 15 12.37 3.90 30.10
N PHE A 16 11.49 4.58 29.39
CA PHE A 16 10.66 4.02 28.33
C PHE A 16 11.47 3.46 27.15
N SER A 17 12.50 4.19 26.72
CA SER A 17 13.38 3.74 25.63
C SER A 17 14.29 2.58 26.05
N GLU A 18 14.68 2.53 27.32
CA GLU A 18 15.54 1.49 27.89
C GLU A 18 14.78 0.17 28.08
N ASP A 19 13.54 0.21 28.53
CA ASP A 19 12.67 -0.95 28.69
C ASP A 19 12.27 -1.55 27.33
N ALA A 20 12.02 -0.73 26.32
CA ALA A 20 11.77 -1.18 24.95
C ALA A 20 13.03 -1.82 24.31
N CYS A 21 14.22 -1.28 24.58
CA CYS A 21 15.50 -1.85 24.14
C CYS A 21 15.75 -3.22 24.80
N ARG A 22 15.47 -3.37 26.10
CA ARG A 22 15.59 -4.64 26.83
C ARG A 22 14.68 -5.73 26.28
N LEU A 23 13.47 -5.37 25.86
CA LEU A 23 12.51 -6.31 25.27
C LEU A 23 12.99 -6.82 23.90
N MET A 24 13.81 -6.02 23.19
CA MET A 24 14.34 -6.32 21.85
C MET A 24 15.68 -7.01 21.83
N GLU A 25 16.48 -6.89 22.89
CA GLU A 25 17.77 -7.56 23.03
C GLU A 25 17.56 -8.96 23.59
N GLN A 26 17.48 -9.96 22.71
CA GLN A 26 17.34 -11.38 23.06
C GLN A 26 18.55 -11.98 23.79
N ASP A 27 19.50 -11.19 24.21
CA ASP A 27 20.69 -11.66 24.93
C ASP A 27 20.39 -11.80 26.43
N GLY A 28 19.71 -12.89 26.79
CA GLY A 28 19.76 -13.62 28.05
C GLY A 28 19.32 -12.86 29.31
N GLU A 29 18.37 -13.44 30.04
CA GLU A 29 18.04 -13.22 31.45
C GLU A 29 16.96 -12.18 31.80
N LEU A 30 15.91 -12.10 31.03
CA LEU A 30 14.65 -11.57 31.59
C LEU A 30 13.88 -12.72 32.23
N SER A 31 13.48 -12.56 33.49
CA SER A 31 12.60 -13.53 34.16
C SER A 31 11.19 -13.49 33.54
N ALA A 32 10.43 -14.59 33.66
CA ALA A 32 9.08 -14.65 33.13
C ALA A 32 8.18 -13.54 33.71
N GLU A 33 8.38 -13.14 34.96
CA GLU A 33 7.65 -12.07 35.62
C GLU A 33 8.00 -10.68 35.07
N GLU A 34 9.27 -10.45 34.69
CA GLU A 34 9.70 -9.19 34.09
C GLU A 34 9.17 -9.06 32.67
N ILE A 35 9.15 -10.16 31.88
CA ILE A 35 8.56 -10.19 30.53
C ILE A 35 7.07 -9.87 30.60
N GLU A 36 6.32 -10.47 31.51
CA GLU A 36 4.90 -10.24 31.66
C GLU A 36 4.61 -8.78 32.09
N ARG A 37 5.46 -8.21 32.95
CA ARG A 37 5.37 -6.80 33.33
C ARG A 37 5.63 -5.85 32.15
N LEU A 38 6.67 -6.09 31.36
CA LEU A 38 7.02 -5.27 30.20
C LEU A 38 5.98 -5.38 29.08
N LEU A 39 5.39 -6.56 28.87
CA LEU A 39 4.32 -6.79 27.90
C LEU A 39 2.95 -6.22 28.37
N SER A 40 2.77 -5.96 29.65
CA SER A 40 1.56 -5.33 30.17
C SER A 40 1.50 -3.82 29.91
N ASP A 41 2.65 -3.19 29.66
CA ASP A 41 2.73 -1.77 29.32
C ASP A 41 2.68 -1.55 27.81
N ARG A 42 1.53 -1.09 27.31
CA ARG A 42 1.24 -0.92 25.89
C ARG A 42 2.23 0.03 25.18
N ALA A 43 2.69 1.05 25.89
CA ALA A 43 3.60 2.01 25.27
C ALA A 43 5.04 1.47 25.13
N THR A 44 5.47 0.58 26.04
CA THR A 44 6.74 -0.16 25.93
C THR A 44 6.69 -1.17 24.77
N VAL A 45 5.54 -1.84 24.58
CA VAL A 45 5.33 -2.77 23.46
C VAL A 45 5.34 -2.03 22.12
N ASP A 46 4.65 -0.90 22.02
CA ASP A 46 4.62 -0.07 20.82
C ASP A 46 6.03 0.46 20.45
N ALA A 47 6.78 0.95 21.44
CA ALA A 47 8.16 1.41 21.23
C ALA A 47 9.13 0.27 20.85
N ALA A 48 8.96 -0.94 21.39
CA ALA A 48 9.74 -2.11 21.03
C ALA A 48 9.42 -2.57 19.60
N GLN A 49 8.17 -2.46 19.18
CA GLN A 49 7.74 -2.77 17.81
C GLN A 49 8.32 -1.80 16.79
N ASP A 50 8.38 -0.50 17.11
CA ASP A 50 9.02 0.51 16.28
C ASP A 50 10.53 0.28 16.15
N LEU A 51 11.21 -0.05 17.26
CA LEU A 51 12.64 -0.41 17.25
C LEU A 51 12.92 -1.68 16.44
N TRP A 52 12.05 -2.68 16.52
CA TRP A 52 12.16 -3.90 15.73
C TRP A 52 12.03 -3.61 14.23
N LEU A 53 11.06 -2.77 13.84
CA LEU A 53 10.88 -2.33 12.45
C LEU A 53 12.10 -1.56 11.94
N MET A 54 12.67 -0.66 12.75
CA MET A 54 13.91 0.05 12.43
C MET A 54 15.10 -0.91 12.27
N LYS A 55 15.27 -1.86 13.20
CA LYS A 55 16.37 -2.85 13.17
C LYS A 55 16.23 -3.79 11.94
N LYS A 56 15.01 -4.21 11.62
CA LYS A 56 14.68 -5.01 10.41
C LYS A 56 14.96 -4.20 9.13
N ALA A 57 14.63 -2.91 9.10
CA ALA A 57 14.93 -2.02 7.98
C ALA A 57 16.44 -1.80 7.79
N MET A 58 17.19 -1.65 8.88
CA MET A 58 18.66 -1.50 8.85
C MET A 58 19.39 -2.80 8.48
N ALA A 59 18.92 -3.96 8.94
CA ALA A 59 19.53 -5.26 8.67
C ALA A 59 19.43 -5.65 7.17
N ARG A 60 18.44 -5.13 6.43
CA ARG A 60 18.29 -5.35 4.99
C ARG A 60 19.30 -4.60 4.12
N LYS A 61 20.11 -3.68 4.67
CA LYS A 61 21.15 -2.93 3.95
C LYS A 61 22.54 -3.12 4.58
N GLN A 62 23.14 -4.29 4.42
CA GLN A 62 24.61 -4.37 4.41
C GLN A 62 25.13 -3.87 3.05
N VAL A 63 25.09 -2.57 2.85
CA VAL A 63 25.87 -1.94 1.78
C VAL A 63 27.29 -1.87 2.31
N THR A 64 28.18 -2.70 1.77
CA THR A 64 29.63 -2.52 1.94
C THR A 64 29.96 -1.14 1.39
N VAL A 65 30.30 -0.22 2.28
CA VAL A 65 30.78 1.12 1.89
C VAL A 65 32.11 0.89 1.15
N PRO A 66 32.21 1.25 -0.14
CA PRO A 66 33.46 1.09 -0.88
C PRO A 66 34.52 1.98 -0.27
N ASP A 67 35.76 1.49 -0.18
CA ASP A 67 36.92 2.31 0.26
C ASP A 67 37.15 3.38 -0.80
N VAL A 68 36.78 4.61 -0.46
CA VAL A 68 36.86 5.79 -1.34
C VAL A 68 38.32 6.05 -1.75
N ASP A 69 39.29 5.75 -0.90
CA ASP A 69 40.72 5.99 -1.18
C ASP A 69 41.28 4.97 -2.18
N GLU A 70 40.83 3.72 -2.13
CA GLU A 70 41.19 2.72 -3.14
C GLU A 70 40.57 3.00 -4.50
N GLU A 71 39.31 3.37 -4.55
CA GLU A 71 38.64 3.72 -5.80
C GLU A 71 39.18 4.99 -6.43
N TRP A 72 39.59 5.99 -5.61
CA TRP A 72 40.25 7.21 -6.06
C TRP A 72 41.62 6.92 -6.65
N LYS A 73 42.42 6.04 -6.03
CA LYS A 73 43.72 5.59 -6.58
C LYS A 73 43.60 4.83 -7.89
N ARG A 74 42.52 4.01 -8.04
CA ARG A 74 42.23 3.31 -9.31
C ARG A 74 41.83 4.28 -10.43
N MET A 75 41.09 5.33 -10.12
CA MET A 75 40.69 6.37 -11.07
C MET A 75 41.89 7.22 -11.54
N GLN A 76 42.79 7.61 -10.63
CA GLN A 76 44.00 8.34 -10.98
C GLN A 76 44.94 7.54 -11.90
N LYS A 77 45.05 6.22 -11.77
CA LYS A 77 45.84 5.36 -12.66
C LYS A 77 45.29 5.21 -14.07
N ARG A 78 44.02 5.55 -14.29
CA ARG A 78 43.36 5.45 -15.61
C ARG A 78 43.34 6.75 -16.40
N MET A 79 43.82 7.87 -15.84
CA MET A 79 43.92 9.13 -16.58
C MET A 79 45.29 9.20 -17.28
N PRO A 80 45.37 9.15 -18.59
CA PRO A 80 46.61 9.33 -19.32
C PRO A 80 47.04 10.81 -19.24
N LEU A 81 48.28 11.06 -18.78
CA LEU A 81 48.86 12.39 -18.80
C LEU A 81 49.08 12.83 -20.26
N PRO A 82 48.72 14.05 -20.63
CA PRO A 82 48.91 14.52 -22.01
C PRO A 82 50.37 14.85 -22.27
N HIS A 83 50.95 14.20 -23.26
CA HIS A 83 52.26 14.55 -23.80
C HIS A 83 52.20 15.92 -24.51
N ARG A 84 52.98 16.83 -24.04
CA ARG A 84 53.17 18.19 -24.59
C ARG A 84 53.88 18.11 -25.96
N ARG A 85 53.15 18.26 -27.05
CA ARG A 85 53.74 18.41 -28.39
C ARG A 85 53.29 19.76 -28.99
N ASN A 86 54.29 20.61 -29.31
CA ASN A 86 54.14 21.93 -29.91
C ASN A 86 53.29 21.86 -31.18
N SER A 87 52.22 22.63 -31.26
CA SER A 87 51.62 22.96 -32.52
C SER A 87 50.89 24.31 -32.49
N TRP A 88 51.61 25.34 -32.87
CA TRP A 88 51.08 26.71 -33.06
C TRP A 88 50.27 26.85 -34.34
N ILE A 89 50.10 25.75 -35.13
CA ILE A 89 49.51 25.78 -36.48
C ILE A 89 48.00 25.35 -36.45
N TYR A 90 47.49 24.86 -35.34
CA TYR A 90 46.07 24.41 -35.24
C TYR A 90 45.11 25.37 -34.51
N GLY A 91 45.59 26.55 -34.12
CA GLY A 91 44.79 27.51 -33.33
C GLY A 91 43.57 28.13 -34.07
N SER A 92 43.61 28.24 -35.39
CA SER A 92 42.51 28.83 -36.12
C SER A 92 41.41 27.84 -36.55
N LEU A 93 41.73 26.55 -36.68
CA LEU A 93 40.76 25.49 -36.91
C LEU A 93 40.03 25.05 -35.64
N ILE A 94 40.69 25.14 -34.49
CA ILE A 94 40.11 24.82 -33.19
C ILE A 94 39.07 25.86 -32.76
N GLY A 95 39.29 27.15 -33.09
CA GLY A 95 38.33 28.22 -32.79
C GLY A 95 36.96 28.06 -33.50
N ALA A 96 36.97 27.65 -34.76
CA ALA A 96 35.75 27.40 -35.53
C ALA A 96 35.02 26.13 -35.06
N ALA A 97 35.78 25.08 -34.73
CA ALA A 97 35.16 23.84 -34.17
C ALA A 97 34.63 24.04 -32.77
N ALA A 98 35.32 24.83 -31.91
CA ALA A 98 34.85 25.15 -30.57
C ALA A 98 33.59 26.03 -30.58
N SER A 99 33.48 27.02 -31.47
CA SER A 99 32.27 27.83 -31.62
C SER A 99 31.07 26.98 -32.13
N LEU A 100 31.34 26.05 -33.05
CA LEU A 100 30.30 25.12 -33.54
C LEU A 100 29.85 24.13 -32.47
N LEU A 101 30.77 23.62 -31.65
CA LEU A 101 30.46 22.78 -30.51
C LEU A 101 29.71 23.55 -29.40
N ILE A 102 30.02 24.83 -29.18
CA ILE A 102 29.30 25.69 -28.24
C ILE A 102 27.88 25.96 -28.74
N VAL A 103 27.72 26.24 -30.05
CA VAL A 103 26.38 26.44 -30.66
C VAL A 103 25.59 25.13 -30.66
N VAL A 104 26.24 23.98 -30.93
CA VAL A 104 25.59 22.66 -30.82
C VAL A 104 25.28 22.35 -29.35
N ALA A 105 26.19 22.61 -28.41
CA ALA A 105 25.92 22.41 -26.98
C ALA A 105 24.83 23.34 -26.46
N LEU A 106 24.79 24.61 -26.88
CA LEU A 106 23.72 25.54 -26.55
C LEU A 106 22.40 25.15 -27.24
N SER A 107 22.43 24.64 -28.48
CA SER A 107 21.24 24.14 -29.18
C SER A 107 20.75 22.81 -28.63
N LEU A 108 21.62 21.94 -28.12
CA LEU A 108 21.27 20.75 -27.40
C LEU A 108 20.77 21.09 -25.98
N TRP A 109 21.34 22.09 -25.31
CA TRP A 109 20.87 22.55 -24.02
C TRP A 109 19.52 23.28 -24.13
N SER A 110 19.31 24.10 -25.17
CA SER A 110 18.00 24.71 -25.42
C SER A 110 16.93 23.73 -25.94
N ARG A 111 17.32 22.54 -26.41
CA ARG A 111 16.39 21.44 -26.77
C ARG A 111 15.98 20.57 -25.58
N SER A 112 16.64 20.69 -24.45
CA SER A 112 16.37 19.81 -23.31
C SER A 112 15.27 20.29 -22.36
N GLU A 113 14.55 21.35 -22.68
CA GLU A 113 13.31 21.71 -21.97
C GLU A 113 12.10 21.73 -22.93
N GLU A 114 11.88 20.64 -23.66
CA GLU A 114 10.49 20.27 -23.92
C GLU A 114 9.90 19.93 -22.55
N ALA A 115 9.27 20.93 -21.93
CA ALA A 115 8.57 20.75 -20.66
C ALA A 115 7.56 19.62 -20.88
N ALA A 116 7.90 18.44 -20.36
CA ALA A 116 7.01 17.29 -20.44
C ALA A 116 5.65 17.73 -19.95
N MET A 117 4.59 17.47 -20.72
CA MET A 117 3.25 17.91 -20.32
C MET A 117 2.88 17.26 -18.99
N PRO A 118 2.33 18.01 -18.03
CA PRO A 118 1.92 17.46 -16.76
C PRO A 118 0.96 16.29 -16.94
N VAL A 119 1.20 15.20 -16.23
CA VAL A 119 0.35 14.00 -16.25
C VAL A 119 -0.52 13.98 -15.02
N VAL A 120 -1.83 13.88 -15.21
CA VAL A 120 -2.80 13.66 -14.15
C VAL A 120 -2.81 12.17 -13.84
N ALA A 121 -2.21 11.78 -12.72
CA ALA A 121 -2.14 10.39 -12.27
C ALA A 121 -3.39 9.97 -11.50
N PHE A 122 -4.07 10.91 -10.84
CA PHE A 122 -5.32 10.65 -10.12
C PHE A 122 -6.19 11.92 -10.08
N GLN A 123 -7.52 11.73 -10.18
CA GLN A 123 -8.49 12.83 -10.09
C GLN A 123 -9.36 12.65 -8.86
N ALA A 124 -9.50 13.71 -8.06
CA ALA A 124 -10.52 13.76 -7.02
C ALA A 124 -11.92 13.79 -7.67
N THR A 125 -12.88 13.15 -7.03
CA THR A 125 -14.28 13.15 -7.48
C THR A 125 -15.22 13.46 -6.33
N GLU A 126 -16.40 13.99 -6.65
CA GLU A 126 -17.49 14.04 -5.68
C GLU A 126 -18.02 12.61 -5.48
N THR A 127 -17.58 11.95 -4.41
CA THR A 127 -18.02 10.61 -4.05
C THR A 127 -18.92 10.66 -2.82
N PRO A 128 -19.86 9.70 -2.68
CA PRO A 128 -20.54 9.51 -1.39
C PRO A 128 -19.50 9.35 -0.28
N GLN A 129 -19.72 10.01 0.85
CA GLN A 129 -18.79 9.97 1.99
C GLN A 129 -19.18 8.91 3.02
N GLU A 130 -19.96 7.93 2.62
CA GLU A 130 -20.53 6.93 3.54
C GLU A 130 -20.42 5.54 2.94
N VAL A 131 -20.12 4.58 3.79
CA VAL A 131 -20.19 3.15 3.43
C VAL A 131 -21.64 2.78 3.23
N THR A 132 -21.96 2.08 2.16
CA THR A 132 -23.33 1.69 1.81
C THR A 132 -23.49 0.20 1.59
N LEU A 133 -24.61 -0.34 2.05
CA LEU A 133 -25.06 -1.69 1.75
C LEU A 133 -26.34 -1.62 0.92
N GLU A 134 -26.36 -2.30 -0.22
CA GLU A 134 -27.48 -2.33 -1.15
C GLU A 134 -27.92 -3.77 -1.41
N THR A 135 -29.22 -3.96 -1.67
CA THR A 135 -29.75 -5.21 -2.20
C THR A 135 -30.79 -4.93 -3.27
N VAL A 136 -30.97 -5.87 -4.18
CA VAL A 136 -31.93 -5.73 -5.29
C VAL A 136 -33.37 -5.59 -4.72
N GLY A 137 -34.04 -4.52 -5.13
CA GLY A 137 -35.44 -4.27 -4.73
C GLY A 137 -35.63 -3.62 -3.34
N LYS A 138 -34.55 -3.35 -2.59
CA LYS A 138 -34.59 -2.64 -1.31
C LYS A 138 -33.82 -1.33 -1.38
N SER A 139 -34.08 -0.45 -0.40
CA SER A 139 -33.37 0.83 -0.28
C SER A 139 -31.92 0.61 0.15
N ARG A 140 -31.06 1.52 -0.27
CA ARG A 140 -29.66 1.60 0.16
C ARG A 140 -29.61 1.95 1.66
N VAL A 141 -28.86 1.19 2.44
CA VAL A 141 -28.58 1.45 3.86
C VAL A 141 -27.19 2.10 3.96
N ARG A 142 -27.10 3.21 4.71
CA ARG A 142 -25.85 3.87 5.06
C ARG A 142 -25.34 3.25 6.34
N LEU A 143 -24.16 2.66 6.28
CA LEU A 143 -23.50 2.02 7.43
C LEU A 143 -22.69 3.02 8.25
N GLY A 144 -22.41 2.67 9.51
CA GLY A 144 -21.66 3.55 10.43
C GLY A 144 -22.51 4.57 11.19
N GLY A 145 -23.77 4.79 10.79
CA GLY A 145 -24.71 5.67 11.49
C GLY A 145 -25.55 4.95 12.55
N THR A 146 -26.10 5.70 13.50
CA THR A 146 -26.95 5.17 14.57
C THR A 146 -28.28 4.55 14.08
N SER A 147 -28.74 4.91 12.89
CA SER A 147 -29.96 4.39 12.29
C SER A 147 -29.75 3.15 11.41
N ALA A 148 -28.49 2.75 11.16
CA ALA A 148 -28.18 1.66 10.25
C ALA A 148 -28.78 0.33 10.73
N GLN A 149 -28.64 0.00 12.02
CA GLN A 149 -29.15 -1.25 12.57
C GLN A 149 -30.66 -1.40 12.41
N ALA A 150 -31.44 -0.33 12.67
CA ALA A 150 -32.91 -0.37 12.50
C ALA A 150 -33.32 -0.62 11.04
N GLN A 151 -32.55 -0.14 10.07
CA GLN A 151 -32.79 -0.41 8.64
C GLN A 151 -32.38 -1.84 8.26
N LEU A 152 -31.28 -2.37 8.82
CA LEU A 152 -30.82 -3.74 8.63
C LEU A 152 -31.78 -4.77 9.24
N ASP A 153 -32.39 -4.46 10.39
CA ASP A 153 -33.41 -5.30 11.03
C ASP A 153 -34.62 -5.54 10.10
N GLY A 154 -34.97 -4.54 9.28
CA GLY A 154 -35.99 -4.66 8.23
C GLY A 154 -35.63 -5.62 7.09
N TRP A 155 -34.37 -6.07 7.01
CA TRP A 155 -33.88 -7.03 6.01
C TRP A 155 -33.85 -8.48 6.50
N GLY A 156 -34.61 -8.81 7.53
CA GLY A 156 -34.75 -10.19 8.03
C GLY A 156 -33.83 -10.59 9.17
N GLY A 157 -33.12 -9.61 9.80
CA GLY A 157 -32.37 -9.83 11.04
C GLY A 157 -31.07 -10.65 10.90
N HIS A 158 -30.61 -10.90 9.67
CA HIS A 158 -29.38 -11.69 9.44
C HIS A 158 -28.09 -10.85 9.38
N VAL A 159 -28.22 -9.53 9.33
CA VAL A 159 -27.10 -8.59 9.26
C VAL A 159 -27.13 -7.71 10.48
N SER A 160 -26.05 -7.69 11.23
CA SER A 160 -25.89 -6.80 12.37
C SER A 160 -24.66 -5.92 12.20
N GLN A 161 -24.81 -4.63 12.49
CA GLN A 161 -23.70 -3.72 12.59
C GLN A 161 -23.04 -3.92 13.97
N THR A 162 -21.77 -4.32 13.99
CA THR A 162 -21.04 -4.58 15.22
C THR A 162 -20.45 -3.29 15.80
N ASP A 163 -19.98 -2.42 14.91
CA ASP A 163 -19.41 -1.11 15.21
C ASP A 163 -19.52 -0.18 13.98
N SER A 164 -18.97 1.04 14.04
CA SER A 164 -19.02 2.01 12.94
C SER A 164 -18.27 1.53 11.67
N THR A 165 -17.43 0.51 11.77
CA THR A 165 -16.53 0.05 10.71
C THR A 165 -16.77 -1.41 10.30
N SER A 166 -17.78 -2.07 10.88
CA SER A 166 -18.00 -3.49 10.58
C SER A 166 -19.46 -3.94 10.65
N ILE A 167 -19.78 -4.90 9.76
CA ILE A 167 -21.01 -5.69 9.80
C ILE A 167 -20.73 -7.18 9.84
N VAL A 168 -21.64 -7.96 10.45
CA VAL A 168 -21.54 -9.40 10.55
C VAL A 168 -22.85 -10.04 10.07
N TYR A 169 -22.70 -11.06 9.24
CA TYR A 169 -23.81 -11.93 8.86
C TYR A 169 -23.95 -13.06 9.87
N GLY A 170 -25.08 -13.10 10.56
CA GLY A 170 -25.44 -14.20 11.45
C GLY A 170 -25.77 -15.49 10.66
N ALA A 171 -25.71 -16.62 11.37
CA ALA A 171 -26.23 -17.88 10.82
C ALA A 171 -27.72 -17.70 10.51
N ALA A 172 -28.11 -17.95 9.26
CA ALA A 172 -29.49 -17.86 8.83
C ALA A 172 -30.36 -18.81 9.66
N GLY A 173 -31.45 -18.29 10.25
CA GLY A 173 -32.50 -19.11 10.84
C GLY A 173 -33.04 -20.12 9.83
N ARG A 174 -33.65 -21.23 10.31
CA ARG A 174 -34.15 -22.35 9.49
C ARG A 174 -35.37 -21.99 8.57
N GLY A 175 -35.60 -20.71 8.26
CA GLY A 175 -36.62 -20.25 7.32
C GLY A 175 -36.09 -20.33 5.88
N GLN A 176 -36.99 -20.72 4.95
CA GLN A 176 -36.72 -20.68 3.50
C GLN A 176 -36.78 -19.21 3.00
N GLU A 177 -35.83 -18.36 3.45
CA GLU A 177 -35.72 -17.04 2.88
C GLU A 177 -34.95 -17.11 1.57
N GLU A 178 -35.42 -16.33 0.61
CA GLU A 178 -34.77 -16.17 -0.69
C GLU A 178 -33.34 -15.64 -0.50
N VAL A 179 -32.40 -16.20 -1.25
CA VAL A 179 -31.01 -15.75 -1.21
C VAL A 179 -30.92 -14.40 -1.90
N GLU A 180 -30.73 -13.36 -1.14
CA GLU A 180 -30.56 -12.00 -1.66
C GLU A 180 -29.10 -11.76 -2.05
N ARG A 181 -28.89 -10.93 -3.07
CA ARG A 181 -27.57 -10.44 -3.46
C ARG A 181 -27.34 -9.06 -2.86
N HIS A 182 -26.30 -8.95 -2.05
CA HIS A 182 -25.90 -7.72 -1.38
C HIS A 182 -24.68 -7.12 -2.06
N THR A 183 -24.60 -5.79 -2.06
CA THR A 183 -23.43 -5.04 -2.53
C THR A 183 -23.00 -4.07 -1.45
N LEU A 184 -21.83 -4.30 -0.89
CA LEU A 184 -21.16 -3.42 0.06
C LEU A 184 -20.20 -2.51 -0.71
N SER A 185 -20.30 -1.20 -0.52
CA SER A 185 -19.44 -0.22 -1.19
C SER A 185 -18.79 0.70 -0.17
N THR A 186 -17.47 0.83 -0.27
CA THR A 186 -16.67 1.79 0.48
C THR A 186 -16.37 3.01 -0.39
N PRO A 187 -16.58 4.23 0.13
CA PRO A 187 -16.16 5.44 -0.57
C PRO A 187 -14.64 5.61 -0.49
N ARG A 188 -14.13 6.64 -1.12
CA ARG A 188 -12.76 7.11 -0.90
C ARG A 188 -12.58 7.57 0.54
N GLY A 189 -11.42 7.35 1.09
CA GLY A 189 -11.08 7.75 2.46
C GLY A 189 -11.61 6.84 3.57
N MET A 190 -12.26 5.75 3.22
CA MET A 190 -12.81 4.80 4.20
C MET A 190 -12.49 3.36 3.80
N ASP A 191 -12.23 2.55 4.78
CA ASP A 191 -12.26 1.09 4.68
C ASP A 191 -13.42 0.53 5.51
N PHE A 192 -13.76 -0.73 5.28
CA PHE A 192 -14.85 -1.37 6.01
C PHE A 192 -14.69 -2.89 6.06
N ARG A 193 -15.07 -3.48 7.18
CA ARG A 193 -15.00 -4.93 7.41
C ARG A 193 -16.37 -5.59 7.32
N VAL A 194 -16.43 -6.72 6.64
CA VAL A 194 -17.61 -7.58 6.66
C VAL A 194 -17.24 -9.01 7.01
N VAL A 195 -18.03 -9.64 7.87
CA VAL A 195 -17.98 -11.07 8.12
C VAL A 195 -19.16 -11.70 7.39
N LEU A 196 -18.85 -12.53 6.39
CA LEU A 196 -19.84 -13.21 5.56
C LEU A 196 -20.50 -14.39 6.31
N ALA A 197 -21.60 -14.89 5.78
CA ALA A 197 -22.40 -15.96 6.40
C ALA A 197 -21.65 -17.30 6.57
N ASP A 198 -20.54 -17.51 5.87
CA ASP A 198 -19.65 -18.68 6.01
C ASP A 198 -18.55 -18.46 7.05
N GLY A 199 -18.48 -17.29 7.69
CA GLY A 199 -17.42 -16.88 8.61
C GLY A 199 -16.19 -16.29 7.94
N THR A 200 -16.17 -16.16 6.60
CA THR A 200 -15.12 -15.44 5.87
C THR A 200 -15.13 -13.97 6.28
N THR A 201 -13.99 -13.44 6.65
CA THR A 201 -13.83 -12.01 6.94
C THR A 201 -13.19 -11.31 5.76
N VAL A 202 -13.78 -10.20 5.33
CA VAL A 202 -13.27 -9.37 4.23
C VAL A 202 -13.11 -7.94 4.72
N TRP A 203 -11.94 -7.36 4.51
CA TRP A 203 -11.68 -5.92 4.67
C TRP A 203 -11.67 -5.30 3.29
N LEU A 204 -12.56 -4.33 3.05
CA LEU A 204 -12.60 -3.54 1.82
C LEU A 204 -11.81 -2.27 2.01
N ASN A 205 -10.88 -1.98 1.10
CA ASN A 205 -10.15 -0.72 1.07
C ASN A 205 -11.00 0.40 0.44
N ALA A 206 -10.49 1.62 0.41
CA ALA A 206 -11.16 2.78 -0.19
C ALA A 206 -11.53 2.54 -1.67
N GLU A 207 -12.67 3.12 -2.10
CA GLU A 207 -13.16 3.03 -3.48
C GLU A 207 -13.35 1.57 -3.95
N SER A 208 -13.89 0.71 -3.08
CA SER A 208 -14.07 -0.71 -3.37
C SER A 208 -15.52 -1.15 -3.24
N ARG A 209 -15.87 -2.23 -3.94
CA ARG A 209 -17.21 -2.80 -3.95
C ARG A 209 -17.13 -4.31 -3.92
N LEU A 210 -17.83 -4.91 -2.96
CA LEU A 210 -17.98 -6.36 -2.83
C LEU A 210 -19.44 -6.76 -3.03
N THR A 211 -19.71 -7.62 -4.01
CA THR A 211 -21.04 -8.19 -4.25
C THR A 211 -21.03 -9.67 -3.87
N TYR A 212 -21.95 -10.06 -3.01
CA TYR A 212 -22.02 -11.41 -2.45
C TYR A 212 -23.48 -11.81 -2.11
N PRO A 213 -23.78 -13.11 -2.04
CA PRO A 213 -25.09 -13.57 -1.59
C PRO A 213 -25.22 -13.46 -0.07
N SER A 214 -26.41 -13.21 0.44
CA SER A 214 -26.71 -13.19 1.89
C SER A 214 -26.34 -14.50 2.60
N ARG A 215 -26.31 -15.63 1.85
CA ARG A 215 -25.81 -16.95 2.26
C ARG A 215 -25.33 -17.77 1.06
N PHE A 216 -24.37 -18.65 1.28
CA PHE A 216 -23.86 -19.56 0.24
C PHE A 216 -24.62 -20.87 0.24
N THR A 217 -25.51 -21.08 -0.73
CA THR A 217 -26.39 -22.27 -0.83
C THR A 217 -25.90 -23.31 -1.84
N GLY A 218 -25.02 -22.90 -2.77
CA GLY A 218 -24.47 -23.78 -3.82
C GLY A 218 -23.26 -24.60 -3.39
N GLY A 219 -22.65 -25.30 -4.35
CA GLY A 219 -21.38 -26.04 -4.19
C GLY A 219 -20.13 -25.15 -4.14
N GLU A 220 -20.30 -23.86 -4.35
CA GLU A 220 -19.22 -22.84 -4.31
C GLU A 220 -19.67 -21.62 -3.52
N ARG A 221 -18.70 -20.90 -2.95
CA ARG A 221 -18.88 -19.62 -2.27
C ARG A 221 -18.36 -18.52 -3.20
N ARG A 222 -19.24 -17.86 -3.94
CA ARG A 222 -18.87 -16.92 -5.01
C ARG A 222 -19.19 -15.48 -4.64
N VAL A 223 -18.20 -14.62 -4.81
CA VAL A 223 -18.30 -13.15 -4.60
C VAL A 223 -17.66 -12.42 -5.77
N LYS A 224 -18.08 -11.16 -6.01
CA LYS A 224 -17.44 -10.27 -7.01
C LYS A 224 -16.80 -9.09 -6.29
N LEU A 225 -15.55 -8.77 -6.65
CA LEU A 225 -14.79 -7.62 -6.16
C LEU A 225 -14.50 -6.64 -7.30
N GLU A 226 -14.72 -5.36 -7.02
CA GLU A 226 -14.20 -4.22 -7.76
C GLU A 226 -13.42 -3.36 -6.76
N GLY A 227 -12.14 -3.04 -7.02
CA GLY A 227 -11.28 -2.33 -6.09
C GLY A 227 -10.30 -3.24 -5.35
N GLU A 228 -10.10 -3.04 -4.06
CA GLU A 228 -9.13 -3.79 -3.25
C GLU A 228 -9.77 -4.34 -1.98
N ALA A 229 -9.46 -5.60 -1.68
CA ALA A 229 -9.88 -6.23 -0.44
C ALA A 229 -8.86 -7.26 0.05
N TYR A 230 -8.74 -7.34 1.37
CA TYR A 230 -8.08 -8.43 2.06
C TYR A 230 -9.11 -9.47 2.48
N PHE A 231 -8.83 -10.73 2.18
CA PHE A 231 -9.69 -11.86 2.49
C PHE A 231 -9.02 -12.79 3.51
N ALA A 232 -9.69 -13.06 4.61
CA ALA A 232 -9.41 -14.18 5.50
C ALA A 232 -10.53 -15.20 5.34
N VAL A 233 -10.34 -16.12 4.39
CA VAL A 233 -11.38 -17.06 3.96
C VAL A 233 -11.50 -18.21 4.95
N ALA A 234 -12.73 -18.48 5.43
CA ALA A 234 -13.04 -19.62 6.27
C ALA A 234 -12.70 -20.94 5.56
N LYS A 235 -12.06 -21.88 6.27
CA LYS A 235 -11.62 -23.17 5.71
C LYS A 235 -12.84 -24.06 5.40
N ASP A 236 -13.02 -24.40 4.15
CA ASP A 236 -13.99 -25.37 3.67
C ASP A 236 -13.45 -26.03 2.39
N LYS A 237 -13.07 -27.30 2.50
CA LYS A 237 -12.48 -28.07 1.39
C LYS A 237 -13.53 -28.53 0.37
N ASP A 238 -14.79 -28.64 0.79
CA ASP A 238 -15.87 -29.16 -0.02
C ASP A 238 -16.57 -28.05 -0.82
N LYS A 239 -16.44 -26.78 -0.35
CA LYS A 239 -17.04 -25.60 -0.99
C LYS A 239 -15.97 -24.56 -1.27
N PRO A 240 -15.34 -24.56 -2.45
CA PRO A 240 -14.37 -23.53 -2.82
C PRO A 240 -14.94 -22.12 -2.71
N PHE A 241 -14.11 -21.18 -2.29
CA PHE A 241 -14.40 -19.75 -2.31
C PHE A 241 -13.83 -19.14 -3.59
N ILE A 242 -14.68 -18.45 -4.35
CA ILE A 242 -14.34 -17.86 -5.64
C ILE A 242 -14.50 -16.35 -5.53
N VAL A 243 -13.43 -15.60 -5.81
CA VAL A 243 -13.51 -14.16 -6.00
C VAL A 243 -13.39 -13.85 -7.49
N GLU A 244 -14.40 -13.22 -8.03
CA GLU A 244 -14.41 -12.74 -9.41
C GLU A 244 -14.11 -11.24 -9.43
N THR A 245 -13.27 -10.83 -10.35
CA THR A 245 -13.07 -9.44 -10.76
C THR A 245 -13.40 -9.31 -12.24
N ASP A 246 -13.33 -8.11 -12.79
CA ASP A 246 -13.56 -7.92 -14.23
C ASP A 246 -12.45 -8.50 -15.09
N ARG A 247 -11.31 -8.93 -14.50
CA ARG A 247 -10.13 -9.38 -15.25
C ARG A 247 -9.64 -10.77 -14.88
N MET A 248 -9.94 -11.24 -13.68
CA MET A 248 -9.48 -12.55 -13.21
C MET A 248 -10.43 -13.20 -12.22
N GLN A 249 -10.33 -14.51 -12.13
CA GLN A 249 -10.99 -15.33 -11.14
C GLN A 249 -9.96 -15.94 -10.20
N THR A 250 -10.22 -15.86 -8.91
CA THR A 250 -9.40 -16.40 -7.82
C THR A 250 -10.15 -17.52 -7.11
N ARG A 251 -9.54 -18.69 -6.93
CA ARG A 251 -10.13 -19.87 -6.29
C ARG A 251 -9.30 -20.31 -5.08
N VAL A 252 -9.96 -20.46 -3.93
CA VAL A 252 -9.33 -20.84 -2.66
C VAL A 252 -10.20 -21.80 -1.84
N LEU A 253 -9.61 -22.50 -0.85
CA LEU A 253 -10.31 -23.42 0.06
C LEU A 253 -10.25 -22.99 1.54
N GLY A 254 -9.52 -21.91 1.85
CA GLY A 254 -9.30 -21.41 3.21
C GLY A 254 -7.92 -20.78 3.29
N THR A 255 -7.83 -19.52 2.96
CA THR A 255 -6.61 -18.83 2.51
C THR A 255 -6.70 -17.37 2.94
N GLU A 256 -5.56 -16.78 3.26
CA GLU A 256 -5.44 -15.35 3.50
C GLU A 256 -4.67 -14.72 2.36
N PHE A 257 -5.28 -13.71 1.71
CA PHE A 257 -4.71 -13.03 0.55
C PHE A 257 -5.27 -11.61 0.40
N ASN A 258 -4.48 -10.74 -0.22
CA ASN A 258 -4.93 -9.43 -0.69
C ASN A 258 -5.20 -9.49 -2.20
N LEU A 259 -6.28 -8.91 -2.64
CA LEU A 259 -6.65 -8.82 -4.06
C LEU A 259 -6.96 -7.37 -4.41
N GLN A 260 -6.20 -6.83 -5.35
CA GLN A 260 -6.36 -5.49 -5.88
C GLN A 260 -6.75 -5.56 -7.36
N SER A 261 -7.88 -4.97 -7.72
CA SER A 261 -8.36 -4.90 -9.11
C SER A 261 -9.19 -3.62 -9.31
N TYR A 262 -8.51 -2.48 -9.32
CA TYR A 262 -9.11 -1.20 -9.68
C TYR A 262 -9.16 -1.05 -11.19
N GLY A 263 -10.21 -0.42 -11.71
CA GLY A 263 -10.30 -0.14 -13.15
C GLY A 263 -9.13 0.72 -13.65
N GLY A 264 -8.54 0.32 -14.79
CA GLY A 264 -7.44 1.07 -15.41
C GLY A 264 -6.04 0.80 -14.84
N THR A 265 -5.90 -0.04 -13.81
CA THR A 265 -4.61 -0.46 -13.25
C THR A 265 -4.37 -1.96 -13.44
N ALA A 266 -3.14 -2.41 -13.23
CA ALA A 266 -2.84 -3.84 -13.14
C ALA A 266 -3.63 -4.47 -11.96
N SER A 267 -4.00 -5.74 -12.11
CA SER A 267 -4.62 -6.50 -11.01
C SER A 267 -3.56 -7.34 -10.33
N HIS A 268 -3.53 -7.30 -8.99
CA HIS A 268 -2.55 -7.97 -8.15
C HIS A 268 -3.24 -8.89 -7.16
N LEU A 269 -2.73 -10.09 -7.03
CA LEU A 269 -3.09 -11.01 -5.96
C LEU A 269 -1.84 -11.39 -5.17
N THR A 270 -1.83 -11.01 -3.89
CA THR A 270 -0.77 -11.32 -2.95
C THR A 270 -1.21 -12.41 -1.99
N LEU A 271 -0.50 -13.54 -1.97
CA LEU A 271 -0.83 -14.64 -1.08
C LEU A 271 -0.04 -14.57 0.23
N ILE A 272 -0.76 -14.46 1.35
CA ILE A 272 -0.19 -14.44 2.70
C ILE A 272 -0.09 -15.86 3.26
N HIS A 273 -1.22 -16.58 3.33
CA HIS A 273 -1.27 -17.94 3.85
C HIS A 273 -2.18 -18.84 3.01
N GLY A 274 -1.80 -20.10 2.85
CA GLY A 274 -2.62 -21.13 2.20
C GLY A 274 -2.20 -21.42 0.76
N SER A 275 -3.18 -21.55 -0.15
CA SER A 275 -2.97 -21.82 -1.57
C SER A 275 -4.07 -21.16 -2.39
N VAL A 276 -3.68 -20.55 -3.49
CA VAL A 276 -4.57 -19.85 -4.41
C VAL A 276 -4.33 -20.34 -5.84
N GLU A 277 -5.40 -20.48 -6.60
CA GLU A 277 -5.36 -20.58 -8.05
C GLU A 277 -5.98 -19.32 -8.65
N VAL A 278 -5.26 -18.67 -9.58
CA VAL A 278 -5.74 -17.52 -10.34
C VAL A 278 -5.90 -17.87 -11.81
N LYS A 279 -6.92 -17.36 -12.44
CA LYS A 279 -7.19 -17.55 -13.87
C LYS A 279 -7.61 -16.21 -14.49
N SER A 280 -7.03 -15.89 -15.65
CA SER A 280 -7.42 -14.72 -16.43
C SER A 280 -8.82 -14.90 -17.08
N ASP A 281 -9.60 -13.84 -17.18
CA ASP A 281 -10.84 -13.79 -17.96
C ASP A 281 -10.60 -13.95 -19.47
N ARG A 282 -9.39 -13.64 -19.94
CA ARG A 282 -8.97 -13.83 -21.34
C ARG A 282 -8.65 -15.27 -21.70
N GLY A 283 -8.75 -16.19 -20.75
CA GLY A 283 -8.43 -17.60 -20.93
C GLY A 283 -7.02 -17.95 -20.46
N GLY A 284 -6.51 -19.10 -20.88
CA GLY A 284 -5.24 -19.65 -20.41
C GLY A 284 -5.42 -20.59 -19.23
N ASP A 285 -4.29 -21.21 -18.82
CA ASP A 285 -4.25 -22.13 -17.70
C ASP A 285 -4.32 -21.38 -16.36
N ALA A 286 -4.84 -22.04 -15.34
CA ALA A 286 -4.83 -21.51 -14.00
C ALA A 286 -3.41 -21.52 -13.43
N VAL A 287 -3.00 -20.43 -12.81
CA VAL A 287 -1.69 -20.28 -12.18
C VAL A 287 -1.83 -20.45 -10.67
N ARG A 288 -0.96 -21.27 -10.08
CA ARG A 288 -0.92 -21.46 -8.64
C ARG A 288 0.08 -20.48 -8.02
N VAL A 289 -0.39 -19.72 -7.05
CA VAL A 289 0.38 -18.75 -6.27
C VAL A 289 0.76 -19.38 -4.93
N LYS A 290 2.00 -19.18 -4.48
CA LYS A 290 2.51 -19.66 -3.19
C LYS A 290 2.51 -18.53 -2.15
N PRO A 291 2.49 -18.87 -0.84
CA PRO A 291 2.69 -17.87 0.19
C PRO A 291 4.00 -17.09 -0.01
N GLY A 292 3.92 -15.76 0.09
CA GLY A 292 5.04 -14.85 -0.19
C GLY A 292 5.16 -14.42 -1.65
N GLU A 293 4.24 -14.84 -2.52
CA GLU A 293 4.22 -14.40 -3.93
C GLU A 293 3.08 -13.40 -4.19
N ASP A 294 3.37 -12.44 -5.07
CA ASP A 294 2.39 -11.58 -5.74
C ASP A 294 2.22 -12.03 -7.19
N ALA A 295 0.98 -12.22 -7.61
CA ALA A 295 0.62 -12.51 -8.99
C ALA A 295 0.04 -11.25 -9.64
N CYS A 296 0.81 -10.62 -10.53
CA CYS A 296 0.36 -9.49 -11.33
C CYS A 296 -0.24 -9.99 -12.64
N LEU A 297 -1.48 -9.59 -12.93
CA LEU A 297 -2.12 -9.86 -14.23
C LEU A 297 -1.69 -8.81 -15.24
N GLU A 298 -0.90 -9.23 -16.21
CA GLU A 298 -0.39 -8.39 -17.29
C GLU A 298 -1.48 -7.99 -18.30
N ALA A 299 -1.16 -7.01 -19.14
CA ALA A 299 -2.10 -6.50 -20.14
C ALA A 299 -2.48 -7.55 -21.20
N ASP A 300 -1.62 -8.51 -21.47
CA ASP A 300 -1.86 -9.62 -22.42
C ASP A 300 -2.70 -10.76 -21.83
N GLY A 301 -2.97 -10.72 -20.52
CA GLY A 301 -3.73 -11.74 -19.79
C GLY A 301 -2.88 -12.85 -19.17
N THR A 302 -1.56 -12.75 -19.23
CA THR A 302 -0.64 -13.65 -18.52
C THR A 302 -0.41 -13.19 -17.08
N PHE A 303 0.07 -14.09 -16.22
CA PHE A 303 0.45 -13.76 -14.85
C PHE A 303 1.96 -13.73 -14.71
N SER A 304 2.50 -12.65 -14.17
CA SER A 304 3.86 -12.59 -13.66
C SER A 304 3.84 -12.83 -12.14
N LEU A 305 4.74 -13.71 -11.66
CA LEU A 305 4.88 -14.03 -10.24
C LEU A 305 6.16 -13.40 -9.69
N LYS A 306 6.05 -12.73 -8.55
CA LYS A 306 7.19 -12.11 -7.86
C LYS A 306 7.15 -12.48 -6.37
N GLU A 307 8.27 -12.91 -5.81
CA GLU A 307 8.43 -13.04 -4.36
C GLU A 307 8.47 -11.65 -3.73
N ILE A 308 7.69 -11.45 -2.67
CA ILE A 308 7.53 -10.18 -2.00
C ILE A 308 7.44 -10.36 -0.48
N ASP A 309 7.64 -9.28 0.25
CA ASP A 309 7.27 -9.20 1.66
C ASP A 309 5.76 -8.98 1.77
N THR A 310 5.03 -9.96 2.25
CA THR A 310 3.56 -9.91 2.35
C THR A 310 3.06 -8.90 3.37
N ASP A 311 3.88 -8.52 4.33
CA ASP A 311 3.52 -7.52 5.34
C ASP A 311 3.14 -6.17 4.70
N VAL A 312 3.77 -5.82 3.57
CA VAL A 312 3.46 -4.61 2.77
C VAL A 312 1.97 -4.50 2.43
N TYR A 313 1.32 -5.64 2.14
CA TYR A 313 -0.08 -5.68 1.70
C TYR A 313 -1.08 -5.84 2.84
N VAL A 314 -0.60 -5.94 4.08
CA VAL A 314 -1.43 -6.09 5.30
C VAL A 314 -1.56 -4.76 6.04
N TYR A 315 -0.54 -3.92 6.01
CA TYR A 315 -0.49 -2.67 6.78
C TYR A 315 -1.61 -1.68 6.47
N TRP A 316 -2.17 -1.71 5.25
CA TRP A 316 -3.25 -0.80 4.93
C TRP A 316 -4.50 -1.00 5.82
N LYS A 317 -4.85 -2.24 6.19
CA LYS A 317 -5.96 -2.53 7.11
C LYS A 317 -5.66 -2.15 8.56
N GLU A 318 -4.39 -1.88 8.87
CA GLU A 318 -3.91 -1.39 10.17
C GLU A 318 -3.80 0.14 10.20
N GLY A 319 -4.19 0.81 9.11
CA GLY A 319 -4.22 2.27 9.03
C GLY A 319 -2.93 2.92 8.52
N TYR A 320 -2.06 2.18 7.86
CA TYR A 320 -0.79 2.69 7.34
C TYR A 320 -0.72 2.61 5.81
N PHE A 321 -0.01 3.55 5.22
CA PHE A 321 0.60 3.38 3.91
C PHE A 321 1.98 2.78 4.11
N PHE A 322 2.20 1.60 3.57
CA PHE A 322 3.51 0.97 3.54
C PHE A 322 3.76 0.44 2.13
N PHE A 323 4.80 0.97 1.50
CA PHE A 323 5.22 0.59 0.15
C PHE A 323 6.70 0.26 0.16
N ASP A 324 7.07 -0.85 -0.44
CA ASP A 324 8.45 -1.29 -0.59
C ASP A 324 8.78 -1.42 -2.07
N ASP A 325 9.86 -0.76 -2.51
CA ASP A 325 10.30 -0.75 -3.90
C ASP A 325 9.15 -0.56 -4.90
N THR A 326 8.26 0.40 -4.61
CA THR A 326 7.05 0.66 -5.40
C THR A 326 7.21 1.92 -6.24
N PRO A 327 6.74 1.94 -7.50
CA PRO A 327 6.75 3.14 -8.33
C PRO A 327 6.00 4.30 -7.67
N LEU A 328 6.56 5.50 -7.74
CA LEU A 328 5.95 6.70 -7.15
C LEU A 328 4.55 6.97 -7.71
N GLY A 329 4.33 6.68 -9.00
CA GLY A 329 3.02 6.80 -9.62
C GLY A 329 1.95 5.98 -8.89
N ASP A 330 2.27 4.73 -8.54
CA ASP A 330 1.36 3.81 -7.84
C ASP A 330 1.13 4.26 -6.40
N ILE A 331 2.21 4.63 -5.67
CA ILE A 331 2.11 5.19 -4.32
C ILE A 331 1.14 6.38 -4.30
N MET A 332 1.30 7.30 -5.24
CA MET A 332 0.50 8.51 -5.31
C MET A 332 -0.96 8.25 -5.71
N GLN A 333 -1.23 7.20 -6.48
CA GLN A 333 -2.61 6.76 -6.75
C GLN A 333 -3.30 6.24 -5.47
N HIS A 334 -2.60 5.47 -4.63
CA HIS A 334 -3.13 5.02 -3.34
C HIS A 334 -3.40 6.20 -2.40
N ILE A 335 -2.46 7.15 -2.29
CA ILE A 335 -2.62 8.37 -1.48
C ILE A 335 -3.78 9.22 -2.02
N GLY A 336 -3.85 9.43 -3.33
CA GLY A 336 -4.93 10.18 -3.98
C GLY A 336 -6.30 9.55 -3.74
N ARG A 337 -6.40 8.22 -3.81
CA ARG A 337 -7.64 7.47 -3.54
C ARG A 337 -8.06 7.56 -2.08
N TRP A 338 -7.12 7.41 -1.16
CA TRP A 338 -7.44 7.46 0.26
C TRP A 338 -7.88 8.85 0.70
N TYR A 339 -7.16 9.90 0.33
CA TYR A 339 -7.53 11.27 0.74
C TYR A 339 -8.52 11.95 -0.22
N ASN A 340 -8.91 11.30 -1.30
CA ASN A 340 -9.73 11.87 -2.38
C ASN A 340 -9.17 13.21 -2.89
N VAL A 341 -7.87 13.25 -3.16
CA VAL A 341 -7.15 14.42 -3.67
C VAL A 341 -6.60 14.15 -5.07
N GLY A 342 -6.60 15.16 -5.91
CA GLY A 342 -5.97 15.07 -7.22
C GLY A 342 -4.46 14.88 -7.11
N VAL A 343 -3.85 14.17 -8.07
CA VAL A 343 -2.39 14.00 -8.18
C VAL A 343 -1.94 14.33 -9.59
N VAL A 344 -1.01 15.27 -9.68
CA VAL A 344 -0.44 15.75 -10.95
C VAL A 344 1.09 15.67 -10.89
N PHE A 345 1.68 14.99 -11.82
CA PHE A 345 3.12 14.99 -12.03
C PHE A 345 3.49 16.11 -13.01
N GLU A 346 4.13 17.16 -12.50
CA GLU A 346 4.70 18.23 -13.33
C GLU A 346 5.92 17.73 -14.11
N THR A 347 6.62 16.72 -13.58
CA THR A 347 7.72 15.99 -14.22
C THR A 347 7.33 14.51 -14.29
N PRO A 348 6.73 14.04 -15.40
CA PRO A 348 6.26 12.66 -15.52
C PRO A 348 7.35 11.60 -15.38
N ASP A 349 8.58 11.94 -15.69
CA ASP A 349 9.74 11.03 -15.63
C ASP A 349 10.02 10.51 -14.20
N VAL A 350 9.48 11.15 -13.16
CA VAL A 350 9.59 10.64 -11.78
C VAL A 350 8.53 9.61 -11.41
N MET A 351 7.49 9.40 -12.23
CA MET A 351 6.45 8.41 -11.94
C MET A 351 6.99 6.98 -11.76
N PRO A 352 7.94 6.49 -12.58
CA PRO A 352 8.52 5.17 -12.41
C PRO A 352 9.58 5.09 -11.30
N LEU A 353 9.90 6.19 -10.61
CA LEU A 353 10.88 6.21 -9.53
C LEU A 353 10.42 5.29 -8.40
N ARG A 354 11.21 4.25 -8.14
CA ARG A 354 10.89 3.29 -7.09
C ARG A 354 11.29 3.82 -5.72
N MET A 355 10.39 3.68 -4.75
CA MET A 355 10.54 4.23 -3.41
C MET A 355 10.09 3.25 -2.33
N HIS A 356 10.67 3.42 -1.14
CA HIS A 356 10.14 2.88 0.11
C HIS A 356 9.38 4.02 0.79
N TYR A 357 8.13 3.84 1.09
CA TYR A 357 7.31 4.90 1.67
C TYR A 357 6.49 4.34 2.82
N PHE A 358 6.48 5.05 3.95
CA PHE A 358 5.69 4.72 5.13
C PHE A 358 5.04 5.99 5.69
N CYS A 359 3.74 5.92 5.97
CA CYS A 359 3.00 7.02 6.59
C CYS A 359 1.70 6.49 7.22
N GLU A 360 1.32 7.02 8.36
CA GLU A 360 0.02 6.74 8.96
C GLU A 360 -1.09 7.45 8.16
N ARG A 361 -2.17 6.73 7.84
CA ARG A 361 -3.30 7.28 7.07
C ARG A 361 -4.06 8.36 7.84
N ALA A 362 -4.15 8.24 9.17
CA ALA A 362 -4.81 9.20 10.03
C ALA A 362 -4.06 10.54 10.17
N ALA A 363 -2.76 10.58 9.84
CA ALA A 363 -1.95 11.79 9.93
C ALA A 363 -2.34 12.90 8.93
N GLY A 364 -3.13 12.56 7.90
CA GLY A 364 -3.62 13.51 6.91
C GLY A 364 -2.73 13.63 5.68
N VAL A 365 -3.28 14.25 4.63
CA VAL A 365 -2.60 14.38 3.33
C VAL A 365 -1.37 15.29 3.40
N GLU A 366 -1.37 16.28 4.27
CA GLU A 366 -0.25 17.19 4.50
C GLU A 366 0.96 16.42 5.05
N ALA A 367 0.76 15.56 6.04
CA ALA A 367 1.80 14.70 6.60
C ALA A 367 2.33 13.69 5.56
N ALA A 368 1.44 13.13 4.74
CA ALA A 368 1.83 12.23 3.66
C ALA A 368 2.74 12.94 2.62
N VAL A 369 2.44 14.20 2.26
CA VAL A 369 3.25 14.99 1.35
C VAL A 369 4.56 15.43 2.00
N GLU A 370 4.55 15.78 3.29
CA GLU A 370 5.76 16.11 4.04
C GLU A 370 6.71 14.91 4.10
N GLN A 371 6.20 13.73 4.40
CA GLN A 371 6.97 12.48 4.40
C GLN A 371 7.62 12.21 3.04
N LEU A 372 6.91 12.48 1.94
CA LEU A 372 7.47 12.34 0.59
C LEU A 372 8.63 13.33 0.36
N ASN A 373 8.48 14.58 0.82
CA ASN A 373 9.52 15.61 0.70
C ASN A 373 10.76 15.31 1.54
N LEU A 374 10.60 14.69 2.72
CA LEU A 374 11.74 14.28 3.58
C LEU A 374 12.67 13.28 2.89
N MET A 375 12.17 12.53 1.92
CA MET A 375 13.00 11.60 1.14
C MET A 375 13.94 12.28 0.14
N GLN A 376 13.76 13.58 -0.13
CA GLN A 376 14.58 14.43 -0.99
C GLN A 376 14.78 13.93 -2.44
N LYS A 377 13.92 13.00 -2.89
CA LYS A 377 13.96 12.47 -4.27
C LYS A 377 13.08 13.27 -5.22
N VAL A 378 12.02 13.87 -4.70
CA VAL A 378 11.06 14.72 -5.42
C VAL A 378 10.61 15.86 -4.53
N LYS A 379 9.95 16.86 -5.12
CA LYS A 379 9.29 17.95 -4.40
C LYS A 379 7.79 17.83 -4.65
N ALA A 380 7.03 17.70 -3.58
CA ALA A 380 5.58 17.66 -3.63
C ALA A 380 4.98 18.86 -2.88
N ARG A 381 3.88 19.40 -3.38
CA ARG A 381 3.11 20.46 -2.74
C ARG A 381 1.62 20.26 -2.95
N ILE A 382 0.82 20.73 -2.00
CA ILE A 382 -0.64 20.74 -2.12
C ILE A 382 -1.11 22.13 -2.52
N LYS A 383 -1.97 22.20 -3.53
CA LYS A 383 -2.64 23.43 -3.94
C LYS A 383 -4.05 23.10 -4.43
N ASN A 384 -5.06 23.75 -3.84
CA ASN A 384 -6.48 23.60 -4.21
C ASN A 384 -6.95 22.13 -4.22
N GLY A 385 -6.56 21.31 -3.22
CA GLY A 385 -6.94 19.90 -3.15
C GLY A 385 -6.25 18.99 -4.17
N VAL A 386 -5.14 19.47 -4.78
CA VAL A 386 -4.34 18.70 -5.73
C VAL A 386 -2.89 18.64 -5.26
N ILE A 387 -2.30 17.47 -5.28
CA ILE A 387 -0.87 17.24 -5.03
C ILE A 387 -0.14 17.41 -6.36
N TYR A 388 0.81 18.33 -6.41
CA TYR A 388 1.71 18.54 -7.54
C TYR A 388 3.08 18.00 -7.21
N ILE A 389 3.65 17.18 -8.10
CA ILE A 389 4.92 16.51 -7.90
C ILE A 389 5.88 16.91 -9.01
N LYS A 390 7.09 17.32 -8.60
CA LYS A 390 8.18 17.71 -9.47
C LYS A 390 9.47 16.97 -9.07
N GLY A 391 10.26 16.56 -10.06
CA GLY A 391 11.60 15.98 -9.88
C GLY A 391 12.65 17.03 -9.52
#